data_f4111221ff575e7c0c65bd13cc7b872e
#
_entry.id   f4111221ff575e7c0c65bd13cc7b872e
#
_cell.length_a   1.000
_cell.length_b   1.000
_cell.length_c   1.000
_cell.angle_alpha   90.00
_cell.angle_beta   90.00
_cell.angle_gamma   90.00
#
_symmetry.space_group_name_H-M   'P 1'
#
loop_
_entity.id
_entity.type
_entity.pdbx_description
1 polymer ?
#
loop_
_entity_poly.entity_id
_entity_poly.type
_entity_poly.pdbx_seq_one_letter_code
_entity_poly.pdbx_strand_id
1 'polypeptide(L)'
;MLSMPADPSTSSRSDPSPWYRHGWVWFLIAIPGSAIILGIAMLWIALNTTDSLVVDDYYKEGRSINQRLEKDQAAADRGIRLQASIRPLDSNIQRIEVVFSANPGVPMPEFIRLRLSHPTLKQLDIQATLQKTGSDRYSTDIPGIVDGRWYAQLEDDQSVWRIRSTWRVQ
;
A
#
# COMPACT_ATOMS: atom_id res chain seq x y z
N MET A 1 58.42 84.88 32.90
CA MET A 1 57.05 84.61 33.17
C MET A 1 56.50 84.00 31.89
N LEU A 2 56.60 82.66 31.73
CA LEU A 2 56.15 81.95 30.58
C LEU A 2 54.90 81.13 30.94
N SER A 3 53.79 81.53 30.38
CA SER A 3 52.52 80.80 30.46
C SER A 3 52.53 79.61 29.53
N MET A 4 52.30 78.41 30.03
CA MET A 4 52.21 77.18 29.30
C MET A 4 50.74 76.92 28.94
N PRO A 5 50.40 76.67 27.70
CA PRO A 5 49.01 76.31 27.31
C PRO A 5 48.73 74.86 27.69
N ALA A 6 47.61 74.64 28.31
CA ALA A 6 47.05 73.31 28.62
C ALA A 6 46.51 72.63 27.28
N ASP A 7 46.94 71.41 27.14
CA ASP A 7 46.52 70.53 26.02
C ASP A 7 45.25 69.77 26.40
N PRO A 8 44.12 69.95 25.74
CA PRO A 8 42.91 69.17 25.98
C PRO A 8 42.80 67.99 24.98
N SER A 9 43.63 66.96 25.19
CA SER A 9 43.39 65.70 24.50
C SER A 9 42.45 64.80 25.32
N THR A 10 41.17 65.15 25.30
CA THR A 10 40.07 64.26 25.68
C THR A 10 39.86 63.27 24.53
N SER A 11 40.57 62.15 24.58
CA SER A 11 40.27 60.98 23.74
C SER A 11 38.89 60.41 24.15
N SER A 12 37.86 60.70 23.38
CA SER A 12 36.56 60.06 23.50
C SER A 12 36.77 58.54 23.23
N ARG A 13 36.84 57.77 24.29
CA ARG A 13 36.70 56.29 24.20
C ARG A 13 35.27 56.04 23.69
N SER A 14 35.13 55.76 22.42
CA SER A 14 33.91 55.15 21.90
C SER A 14 33.78 53.78 22.55
N ASP A 15 32.77 53.60 23.39
CA ASP A 15 32.43 52.30 23.93
C ASP A 15 32.19 51.34 22.80
N PRO A 16 32.86 50.17 22.76
CA PRO A 16 32.68 49.21 21.66
C PRO A 16 31.23 48.74 21.67
N SER A 17 30.52 48.97 20.56
CA SER A 17 29.16 48.50 20.41
C SER A 17 29.10 46.98 20.67
N PRO A 18 28.12 46.48 21.44
CA PRO A 18 28.04 45.09 21.80
C PRO A 18 27.94 44.20 20.55
N TRP A 19 28.65 43.07 20.56
CA TRP A 19 28.83 42.14 19.43
C TRP A 19 27.53 41.71 18.74
N TYR A 20 26.44 41.58 19.50
CA TYR A 20 25.12 41.19 18.99
C TYR A 20 24.46 42.27 18.10
N ARG A 21 24.96 43.49 18.06
CA ARG A 21 24.48 44.55 17.15
C ARG A 21 25.13 44.51 15.76
N HIS A 22 26.12 43.68 15.57
CA HIS A 22 26.80 43.53 14.27
C HIS A 22 26.10 42.46 13.44
N GLY A 23 25.47 42.84 12.33
CA GLY A 23 24.71 41.94 11.45
C GLY A 23 25.51 40.75 10.91
N TRP A 24 26.81 40.92 10.68
CA TRP A 24 27.70 39.85 10.21
C TRP A 24 27.82 38.67 11.19
N VAL A 25 27.73 38.93 12.50
CA VAL A 25 27.79 37.90 13.54
C VAL A 25 26.56 36.99 13.46
N TRP A 26 25.40 37.58 13.19
CA TRP A 26 24.15 36.81 12.97
C TRP A 26 24.21 35.97 11.71
N PHE A 27 24.86 36.46 10.65
CA PHE A 27 25.09 35.68 9.46
C PHE A 27 25.98 34.44 9.71
N LEU A 28 27.05 34.58 10.50
CA LEU A 28 27.89 33.45 10.90
C LEU A 28 27.14 32.42 11.76
N ILE A 29 26.22 32.86 12.60
CA ILE A 29 25.41 31.99 13.47
C ILE A 29 24.27 31.34 12.65
N ALA A 30 23.72 32.03 11.67
CA ALA A 30 22.61 31.53 10.86
C ALA A 30 22.95 30.27 10.04
N ILE A 31 24.20 30.17 9.55
CA ILE A 31 24.64 29.01 8.75
C ILE A 31 24.62 27.71 9.58
N PRO A 32 25.33 27.60 10.72
CA PRO A 32 25.27 26.40 11.54
C PRO A 32 23.87 26.22 12.18
N GLY A 33 23.17 27.31 12.51
CA GLY A 33 21.82 27.25 13.05
C GLY A 33 20.82 26.62 12.05
N SER A 34 20.91 26.99 10.78
CA SER A 34 20.06 26.38 9.75
C SER A 34 20.38 24.89 9.54
N ALA A 35 21.63 24.50 9.62
CA ALA A 35 22.04 23.09 9.53
C ALA A 35 21.46 22.24 10.65
N ILE A 36 21.43 22.79 11.87
CA ILE A 36 20.83 22.11 13.05
C ILE A 36 19.32 21.96 12.86
N ILE A 37 18.64 23.02 12.43
CA ILE A 37 17.19 22.98 12.19
C ILE A 37 16.84 21.95 11.10
N LEU A 38 17.59 21.95 9.99
CA LEU A 38 17.40 20.97 8.92
C LEU A 38 17.69 19.54 9.40
N GLY A 39 18.72 19.34 10.22
CA GLY A 39 19.04 18.04 10.80
C GLY A 39 17.92 17.52 11.71
N ILE A 40 17.35 18.37 12.55
CA ILE A 40 16.20 18.02 13.40
C ILE A 40 14.97 17.72 12.55
N ALA A 41 14.70 18.51 11.52
CA ALA A 41 13.59 18.28 10.61
C ALA A 41 13.72 16.93 9.88
N MET A 42 14.90 16.61 9.37
CA MET A 42 15.19 15.31 8.73
C MET A 42 15.03 14.14 9.71
N LEU A 43 15.52 14.29 10.94
CA LEU A 43 15.34 13.28 11.98
C LEU A 43 13.87 13.08 12.32
N TRP A 44 13.12 14.17 12.44
CA TRP A 44 11.67 14.09 12.68
C TRP A 44 10.92 13.38 11.54
N ILE A 45 11.25 13.71 10.28
CA ILE A 45 10.71 13.02 9.11
C ILE A 45 11.08 11.52 9.15
N ALA A 46 12.34 11.19 9.41
CA ALA A 46 12.80 9.80 9.48
C ALA A 46 12.09 8.98 10.57
N LEU A 47 11.83 9.59 11.74
CA LEU A 47 11.12 8.91 12.83
C LEU A 47 9.62 8.77 12.58
N ASN A 48 9.00 9.71 11.84
CA ASN A 48 7.57 9.65 11.51
C ASN A 48 7.28 8.94 10.18
N THR A 49 8.27 8.78 9.32
CA THR A 49 8.14 7.94 8.14
C THR A 49 8.34 6.51 8.61
N THR A 50 7.24 5.77 8.74
CA THR A 50 7.25 4.34 9.02
C THR A 50 7.79 3.64 7.77
N ASP A 51 9.10 3.69 7.58
CA ASP A 51 9.78 2.84 6.63
C ASP A 51 9.76 1.44 7.25
N SER A 52 8.81 0.60 6.79
CA SER A 52 8.75 -0.79 7.21
C SER A 52 10.08 -1.41 6.84
N LEU A 53 10.80 -1.89 7.85
CA LEU A 53 12.10 -2.55 7.71
C LEU A 53 11.99 -3.59 6.60
N VAL A 54 12.61 -3.29 5.48
CA VAL A 54 12.60 -4.05 4.21
C VAL A 54 12.89 -5.54 4.41
N VAL A 55 13.60 -5.91 5.47
CA VAL A 55 13.97 -7.30 5.77
C VAL A 55 12.78 -8.14 6.23
N ASP A 56 11.88 -7.61 7.05
CA ASP A 56 10.69 -8.35 7.52
C ASP A 56 9.65 -8.55 6.41
N ASP A 57 9.55 -7.58 5.49
CA ASP A 57 8.62 -7.68 4.38
C ASP A 57 9.06 -8.71 3.32
N TYR A 58 10.37 -8.84 3.05
CA TYR A 58 10.87 -9.88 2.13
C TYR A 58 10.64 -11.29 2.66
N TYR A 59 10.83 -11.52 3.96
CA TYR A 59 10.58 -12.83 4.55
C TYR A 59 9.07 -13.17 4.56
N LYS A 60 8.23 -12.20 4.90
CA LYS A 60 6.76 -12.34 4.85
C LYS A 60 6.29 -12.55 3.41
N GLU A 61 6.83 -11.79 2.45
CA GLU A 61 6.50 -11.93 1.03
C GLU A 61 6.93 -13.30 0.50
N GLY A 62 8.16 -13.75 0.77
CA GLY A 62 8.63 -15.07 0.38
C GLY A 62 7.77 -16.22 0.95
N ARG A 63 7.38 -16.11 2.22
CA ARG A 63 6.47 -17.05 2.86
C ARG A 63 5.07 -17.02 2.25
N SER A 64 4.57 -15.84 1.94
CA SER A 64 3.26 -15.68 1.29
C SER A 64 3.24 -16.27 -0.12
N ILE A 65 4.35 -16.17 -0.87
CA ILE A 65 4.48 -16.76 -2.20
C ILE A 65 4.43 -18.29 -2.11
N ASN A 66 5.16 -18.90 -1.16
CA ASN A 66 5.12 -20.35 -0.98
C ASN A 66 3.73 -20.85 -0.60
N GLN A 67 3.05 -20.17 0.33
CA GLN A 67 1.67 -20.52 0.70
C GLN A 67 0.71 -20.39 -0.48
N ARG A 68 0.92 -19.40 -1.35
CA ARG A 68 0.10 -19.23 -2.57
C ARG A 68 0.35 -20.37 -3.58
N LEU A 69 1.61 -20.79 -3.74
CA LEU A 69 1.97 -21.91 -4.59
C LEU A 69 1.39 -23.22 -4.06
N GLU A 70 1.47 -23.47 -2.77
CA GLU A 70 0.88 -24.65 -2.13
C GLU A 70 -0.62 -24.76 -2.38
N LYS A 71 -1.36 -23.64 -2.28
CA LYS A 71 -2.80 -23.59 -2.59
C LYS A 71 -3.10 -23.84 -4.06
N ASP A 72 -2.31 -23.25 -4.97
CA ASP A 72 -2.46 -23.47 -6.41
C ASP A 72 -2.19 -24.93 -6.75
N GLN A 73 -1.15 -25.52 -6.15
CA GLN A 73 -0.81 -26.94 -6.31
C GLN A 73 -1.92 -27.84 -5.75
N ALA A 74 -2.46 -27.50 -4.57
CA ALA A 74 -3.55 -28.24 -3.97
C ALA A 74 -4.82 -28.25 -4.82
N ALA A 75 -5.09 -27.19 -5.57
CA ALA A 75 -6.18 -27.17 -6.55
C ALA A 75 -5.90 -28.08 -7.74
N ALA A 76 -4.66 -28.07 -8.25
CA ALA A 76 -4.23 -28.92 -9.37
C ALA A 76 -4.28 -30.40 -9.01
N ASP A 77 -3.76 -30.80 -7.83
CA ASP A 77 -3.74 -32.18 -7.35
C ASP A 77 -5.16 -32.74 -7.17
N ARG A 78 -6.10 -31.90 -6.77
CA ARG A 78 -7.54 -32.24 -6.66
C ARG A 78 -8.26 -32.23 -8.00
N GLY A 79 -7.58 -31.84 -9.08
CA GLY A 79 -8.18 -31.73 -10.43
C GLY A 79 -9.28 -30.68 -10.51
N ILE A 80 -9.23 -29.67 -9.61
CA ILE A 80 -10.29 -28.65 -9.57
C ILE A 80 -10.16 -27.73 -10.78
N ARG A 81 -11.21 -27.67 -11.58
CA ARG A 81 -11.34 -26.79 -12.74
C ARG A 81 -12.65 -26.03 -12.62
N LEU A 82 -12.74 -24.88 -13.26
CA LEU A 82 -13.94 -24.06 -13.23
C LEU A 82 -14.31 -23.57 -14.62
N GLN A 83 -15.61 -23.38 -14.80
CA GLN A 83 -16.20 -22.63 -15.90
C GLN A 83 -17.08 -21.54 -15.27
N ALA A 84 -16.86 -20.29 -15.66
CA ALA A 84 -17.62 -19.17 -15.15
C ALA A 84 -18.46 -18.53 -16.26
N SER A 85 -19.65 -18.09 -15.90
CA SER A 85 -20.51 -17.26 -16.73
C SER A 85 -20.99 -16.07 -15.92
N ILE A 86 -21.06 -14.92 -16.57
CA ILE A 86 -21.55 -13.67 -15.99
C ILE A 86 -22.76 -13.26 -16.82
N ARG A 87 -23.89 -13.03 -16.16
CA ARG A 87 -25.14 -12.65 -16.83
C ARG A 87 -25.72 -11.41 -16.14
N PRO A 88 -26.19 -10.44 -16.91
CA PRO A 88 -26.95 -9.34 -16.34
C PRO A 88 -28.25 -9.88 -15.70
N LEU A 89 -28.52 -9.47 -14.49
CA LEU A 89 -29.76 -9.77 -13.79
C LEU A 89 -30.68 -8.56 -13.82
N ASP A 90 -30.10 -7.37 -13.69
CA ASP A 90 -30.78 -6.09 -13.75
C ASP A 90 -29.80 -5.03 -14.30
N SER A 91 -30.23 -3.80 -14.50
CA SER A 91 -29.44 -2.69 -15.03
C SER A 91 -28.14 -2.41 -14.24
N ASN A 92 -28.09 -2.80 -12.97
CA ASN A 92 -26.93 -2.55 -12.08
C ASN A 92 -26.47 -3.78 -11.28
N ILE A 93 -27.02 -4.97 -11.58
CA ILE A 93 -26.68 -6.21 -10.89
C ILE A 93 -26.37 -7.27 -11.92
N GLN A 94 -25.29 -8.00 -11.72
CA GLN A 94 -24.88 -9.13 -12.52
C GLN A 94 -24.81 -10.39 -11.67
N ARG A 95 -25.26 -11.50 -12.21
CA ARG A 95 -25.11 -12.81 -11.58
C ARG A 95 -23.90 -13.52 -12.14
N ILE A 96 -23.03 -13.95 -11.24
CA ILE A 96 -21.92 -14.84 -11.54
C ILE A 96 -22.36 -16.26 -11.22
N GLU A 97 -22.25 -17.14 -12.19
CA GLU A 97 -22.41 -18.58 -12.01
C GLU A 97 -21.06 -19.26 -12.31
N VAL A 98 -20.64 -20.13 -11.42
CA VAL A 98 -19.41 -20.91 -11.57
C VAL A 98 -19.75 -22.38 -11.42
N VAL A 99 -19.35 -23.18 -12.40
CA VAL A 99 -19.45 -24.63 -12.37
C VAL A 99 -18.05 -25.19 -12.13
N PHE A 100 -17.90 -25.99 -11.10
CA PHE A 100 -16.65 -26.67 -10.78
C PHE A 100 -16.68 -28.12 -11.22
N SER A 101 -15.53 -28.62 -11.63
CA SER A 101 -15.26 -30.04 -11.78
C SER A 101 -14.03 -30.38 -10.94
N ALA A 102 -14.05 -31.54 -10.26
CA ALA A 102 -12.97 -32.03 -9.44
C ALA A 102 -12.82 -33.55 -9.62
N ASN A 103 -11.70 -34.08 -9.14
CA ASN A 103 -11.50 -35.53 -9.11
C ASN A 103 -12.57 -36.22 -8.24
N PRO A 104 -12.93 -37.48 -8.53
CA PRO A 104 -13.89 -38.23 -7.73
C PRO A 104 -13.50 -38.28 -6.25
N GLY A 105 -14.47 -38.01 -5.36
CA GLY A 105 -14.25 -38.04 -3.90
C GLY A 105 -13.68 -36.75 -3.30
N VAL A 106 -13.38 -35.71 -4.07
CA VAL A 106 -12.96 -34.42 -3.54
C VAL A 106 -14.20 -33.68 -2.98
N PRO A 107 -14.25 -33.38 -1.67
CA PRO A 107 -15.36 -32.63 -1.11
C PRO A 107 -15.27 -31.18 -1.57
N MET A 108 -16.39 -30.66 -2.06
CA MET A 108 -16.51 -29.27 -2.46
C MET A 108 -17.18 -28.46 -1.33
N PRO A 109 -16.62 -27.31 -0.95
CA PRO A 109 -17.11 -26.51 0.19
C PRO A 109 -18.50 -25.94 -0.10
N GLU A 110 -19.17 -25.44 0.93
CA GLU A 110 -20.47 -24.76 0.83
C GLU A 110 -20.34 -23.33 0.29
N PHE A 111 -19.21 -22.70 0.62
CA PHE A 111 -18.91 -21.31 0.21
C PHE A 111 -17.53 -21.23 -0.44
N ILE A 112 -17.43 -20.41 -1.47
CA ILE A 112 -16.17 -20.10 -2.16
C ILE A 112 -16.00 -18.60 -2.18
N ARG A 113 -14.87 -18.14 -1.72
CA ARG A 113 -14.51 -16.71 -1.79
C ARG A 113 -14.06 -16.36 -3.19
N LEU A 114 -14.69 -15.36 -3.76
CA LEU A 114 -14.34 -14.80 -5.05
C LEU A 114 -13.74 -13.40 -4.85
N ARG A 115 -12.59 -13.18 -5.45
CA ARG A 115 -12.02 -11.85 -5.66
C ARG A 115 -11.88 -11.59 -7.15
N LEU A 116 -12.50 -10.50 -7.61
CA LEU A 116 -12.32 -9.97 -8.96
C LEU A 116 -11.45 -8.74 -8.86
N SER A 117 -10.35 -8.72 -9.59
CA SER A 117 -9.43 -7.58 -9.61
C SER A 117 -9.32 -7.01 -11.02
N HIS A 118 -9.48 -5.69 -11.09
CA HIS A 118 -9.31 -4.99 -12.36
C HIS A 118 -7.81 -4.77 -12.65
N PRO A 119 -7.33 -4.93 -13.89
CA PRO A 119 -5.90 -4.86 -14.21
C PRO A 119 -5.20 -3.56 -13.81
N THR A 120 -5.92 -2.44 -13.80
CA THR A 120 -5.36 -1.10 -13.61
C THR A 120 -6.02 -0.28 -12.50
N LEU A 121 -7.24 -0.59 -12.11
CA LEU A 121 -8.05 0.22 -11.20
C LEU A 121 -8.43 -0.58 -9.95
N LYS A 122 -7.62 -0.50 -8.89
CA LYS A 122 -7.89 -1.19 -7.60
C LYS A 122 -9.23 -0.81 -6.97
N GLN A 123 -9.74 0.37 -7.27
CA GLN A 123 -11.03 0.85 -6.73
C GLN A 123 -12.22 0.03 -7.25
N LEU A 124 -12.04 -0.68 -8.36
CA LEU A 124 -13.06 -1.56 -8.95
C LEU A 124 -12.98 -3.01 -8.45
N ASP A 125 -11.98 -3.34 -7.61
CA ASP A 125 -11.85 -4.68 -7.05
C ASP A 125 -13.08 -5.06 -6.24
N ILE A 126 -13.62 -6.25 -6.51
CA ILE A 126 -14.81 -6.78 -5.85
C ILE A 126 -14.44 -8.04 -5.09
N GLN A 127 -14.98 -8.16 -3.90
CA GLN A 127 -14.94 -9.38 -3.10
C GLN A 127 -16.37 -9.86 -2.87
N ALA A 128 -16.63 -11.11 -3.21
CA ALA A 128 -17.93 -11.73 -3.05
C ALA A 128 -17.79 -13.17 -2.55
N THR A 129 -18.85 -13.73 -2.03
CA THR A 129 -18.92 -15.14 -1.63
C THR A 129 -19.88 -15.85 -2.55
N LEU A 130 -19.39 -16.85 -3.24
CA LEU A 130 -20.21 -17.77 -4.03
C LEU A 130 -20.88 -18.78 -3.10
N GLN A 131 -22.18 -18.93 -3.20
CA GLN A 131 -22.96 -19.90 -2.47
C GLN A 131 -23.26 -21.11 -3.35
N LYS A 132 -23.20 -22.29 -2.77
CA LYS A 132 -23.54 -23.53 -3.46
C LYS A 132 -25.00 -23.58 -3.81
N THR A 133 -25.31 -23.72 -5.09
CA THR A 133 -26.69 -23.80 -5.61
C THR A 133 -27.01 -25.15 -6.24
N GLY A 134 -26.02 -26.04 -6.33
CA GLY A 134 -26.14 -27.40 -6.87
C GLY A 134 -24.96 -28.25 -6.41
N SER A 135 -24.81 -29.47 -6.94
CA SER A 135 -23.71 -30.37 -6.60
C SER A 135 -22.34 -29.78 -6.92
N ASP A 136 -22.23 -29.09 -8.02
CA ASP A 136 -21.01 -28.55 -8.62
C ASP A 136 -21.15 -27.07 -9.03
N ARG A 137 -22.29 -26.46 -8.72
CA ARG A 137 -22.66 -25.11 -9.16
C ARG A 137 -22.72 -24.15 -7.99
N TYR A 138 -22.14 -22.97 -8.21
CA TYR A 138 -22.11 -21.87 -7.25
C TYR A 138 -22.54 -20.58 -7.93
N SER A 139 -23.20 -19.71 -7.17
CA SER A 139 -23.59 -18.40 -7.71
C SER A 139 -23.50 -17.30 -6.65
N THR A 140 -23.38 -16.09 -7.13
CA THR A 140 -23.48 -14.85 -6.34
C THR A 140 -23.93 -13.70 -7.23
N ASP A 141 -24.60 -12.75 -6.62
CA ASP A 141 -24.96 -11.50 -7.28
C ASP A 141 -23.98 -10.41 -6.87
N ILE A 142 -23.49 -9.66 -7.84
CA ILE A 142 -22.52 -8.58 -7.65
C ILE A 142 -23.05 -7.29 -8.30
N PRO A 143 -22.56 -6.11 -7.86
CA PRO A 143 -22.76 -4.87 -8.62
C PRO A 143 -22.27 -5.02 -10.05
N GLY A 144 -22.90 -4.32 -10.97
CA GLY A 144 -22.50 -4.33 -12.38
C GLY A 144 -21.02 -3.95 -12.54
N ILE A 145 -20.27 -4.80 -13.22
CA ILE A 145 -18.86 -4.55 -13.52
C ILE A 145 -18.70 -4.07 -14.95
N VAL A 146 -17.69 -3.24 -15.17
CA VAL A 146 -17.39 -2.69 -16.50
C VAL A 146 -16.86 -3.79 -17.43
N ASP A 147 -17.14 -3.62 -18.71
CA ASP A 147 -16.63 -4.50 -19.76
C ASP A 147 -15.10 -4.50 -19.75
N GLY A 148 -14.54 -5.66 -20.01
CA GLY A 148 -13.09 -5.78 -20.04
C GLY A 148 -12.56 -7.09 -19.47
N ARG A 149 -11.25 -7.07 -19.22
CA ARG A 149 -10.54 -8.21 -18.64
C ARG A 149 -10.46 -8.09 -17.13
N TRP A 150 -10.82 -9.17 -16.44
CA TRP A 150 -10.79 -9.27 -14.99
C TRP A 150 -9.96 -10.47 -14.55
N TYR A 151 -9.21 -10.31 -13.47
CA TYR A 151 -8.52 -11.41 -12.82
C TYR A 151 -9.40 -11.94 -11.70
N ALA A 152 -9.84 -13.18 -11.86
CA ALA A 152 -10.63 -13.88 -10.86
C ALA A 152 -9.75 -14.79 -10.02
N GLN A 153 -9.86 -14.67 -8.70
CA GLN A 153 -9.25 -15.57 -7.74
C GLN A 153 -10.35 -16.19 -6.90
N LEU A 154 -10.37 -17.52 -6.86
CA LEU A 154 -11.32 -18.29 -6.08
C LEU A 154 -10.57 -19.12 -5.05
N GLU A 155 -11.03 -19.05 -3.81
CA GLU A 155 -10.49 -19.82 -2.68
C GLU A 155 -11.63 -20.49 -1.92
N ASP A 156 -11.38 -21.69 -1.39
CA ASP A 156 -12.31 -22.31 -0.46
C ASP A 156 -12.40 -21.53 0.87
N ASP A 157 -13.41 -21.80 1.64
CA ASP A 157 -13.66 -21.17 2.94
C ASP A 157 -12.50 -21.37 3.93
N GLN A 158 -11.84 -22.53 3.90
CA GLN A 158 -10.70 -22.88 4.74
C GLN A 158 -9.34 -22.43 4.16
N SER A 159 -9.33 -21.85 2.96
CA SER A 159 -8.10 -21.43 2.25
C SER A 159 -7.09 -22.56 1.98
N VAL A 160 -7.58 -23.77 1.76
CA VAL A 160 -6.75 -24.96 1.45
C VAL A 160 -6.31 -24.95 -0.01
N TRP A 161 -7.19 -24.53 -0.92
CA TRP A 161 -6.88 -24.43 -2.35
C TRP A 161 -7.26 -23.07 -2.93
N ARG A 162 -6.64 -22.76 -4.05
CA ARG A 162 -6.88 -21.51 -4.78
C ARG A 162 -6.80 -21.77 -6.29
N ILE A 163 -7.70 -21.13 -7.03
CA ILE A 163 -7.67 -21.09 -8.49
C ILE A 163 -7.62 -19.64 -8.94
N ARG A 164 -6.80 -19.37 -9.95
CA ARG A 164 -6.78 -18.09 -10.66
C ARG A 164 -7.22 -18.29 -12.10
N SER A 165 -8.04 -17.39 -12.58
CA SER A 165 -8.54 -17.39 -13.95
C SER A 165 -8.64 -15.97 -14.47
N THR A 166 -8.66 -15.82 -15.77
CA THR A 166 -8.89 -14.53 -16.42
C THR A 166 -10.27 -14.58 -17.08
N TRP A 167 -11.13 -13.67 -16.69
CA TRP A 167 -12.47 -13.55 -17.23
C TRP A 167 -12.58 -12.34 -18.14
N ARG A 168 -13.38 -12.45 -19.17
CA ARG A 168 -13.72 -11.35 -20.06
C ARG A 168 -15.22 -11.08 -19.95
N VAL A 169 -15.56 -9.85 -19.56
CA VAL A 169 -16.93 -9.34 -19.49
C VAL A 169 -17.19 -8.56 -20.76
N GLN A 170 -18.31 -8.81 -21.38
CA GLN A 170 -18.80 -8.17 -22.63
C GLN A 170 -20.23 -7.72 -22.45
#